data_3779f4712aa098b48c8681b3c19634d3
#
_entry.id   3779f4712aa098b48c8681b3c19634d3
#
_cell.length_a   1.000
_cell.length_b   1.000
_cell.length_c   1.000
_cell.angle_alpha   90.00
_cell.angle_beta   90.00
_cell.angle_gamma   90.00
#
_symmetry.space_group_name_H-M   'P 1'
#
loop_
_entity.id
_entity.type
_entity.pdbx_description
1 polymer ?
#
loop_
_entity_poly.entity_id
_entity_poly.type
_entity_poly.pdbx_seq_one_letter_code
_entity_poly.pdbx_strand_id
1 'polypeptide(L)'
;LEETIKEYELTDKIRYKHHVHQAEWSSSENLWTLKVEDKSSGETKLFKSSFLYMCAGYYSYKGGHLPEFKGREEFQGKIIHPQEWPEDFNYEGKNVVVIGSGATAATIVPEMSKKAKHVVMLQRSPTYYASAPDEDAIALFLNRFLPRRFVYSLIRLRNVLFQQWMYKRARSRPEKVKEFLLDRVKEELPNYNIQKHFTPSYNPWEQRMCLVPNSDLFEAIRQNDVSIVTDHIEKFTKEGIELK
;
A
#
# COMPACT_ATOMS: atom_id res chain seq x y z
N LEU A 1 -8.24 0.35 16.21
CA LEU A 1 -8.05 -0.94 16.91
C LEU A 1 -8.42 -0.84 18.39
N GLU A 2 -7.97 0.17 19.14
CA GLU A 2 -8.31 0.33 20.56
C GLU A 2 -9.81 0.46 20.80
N GLU A 3 -10.51 1.23 19.99
CA GLU A 3 -11.97 1.34 20.02
C GLU A 3 -12.65 -0.03 19.84
N THR A 4 -12.18 -0.81 18.86
CA THR A 4 -12.70 -2.16 18.60
C THR A 4 -12.44 -3.11 19.77
N ILE A 5 -11.23 -3.07 20.35
CA ILE A 5 -10.88 -3.87 21.54
C ILE A 5 -11.82 -3.55 22.68
N LYS A 6 -12.11 -2.27 22.91
CA LYS A 6 -13.01 -1.81 23.96
C LYS A 6 -14.47 -2.18 23.67
N GLU A 7 -14.95 -1.95 22.45
CA GLU A 7 -16.34 -2.24 22.02
C GLU A 7 -16.68 -3.72 22.16
N TYR A 8 -15.73 -4.62 21.87
CA TYR A 8 -15.94 -6.07 21.92
C TYR A 8 -15.35 -6.75 23.16
N GLU A 9 -14.94 -5.98 24.15
CA GLU A 9 -14.38 -6.48 25.44
C GLU A 9 -13.25 -7.51 25.24
N LEU A 10 -12.29 -7.19 24.37
CA LEU A 10 -11.21 -8.11 23.98
C LEU A 10 -9.95 -7.97 24.83
N THR A 11 -9.86 -6.99 25.72
CA THR A 11 -8.64 -6.66 26.49
C THR A 11 -8.06 -7.88 27.19
N ASP A 12 -8.88 -8.66 27.89
CA ASP A 12 -8.42 -9.82 28.66
C ASP A 12 -8.09 -11.05 27.78
N LYS A 13 -8.46 -11.00 26.50
CA LYS A 13 -8.20 -12.07 25.53
C LYS A 13 -6.91 -11.85 24.73
N ILE A 14 -6.34 -10.65 24.77
CA ILE A 14 -5.13 -10.30 24.07
C ILE A 14 -3.92 -10.41 24.98
N ARG A 15 -2.93 -11.19 24.57
CA ARG A 15 -1.67 -11.33 25.27
C ARG A 15 -0.60 -10.48 24.58
N TYR A 16 -0.34 -9.32 25.12
CA TYR A 16 0.73 -8.44 24.62
C TYR A 16 2.11 -8.99 25.00
N LYS A 17 3.14 -8.52 24.26
CA LYS A 17 4.55 -8.93 24.45
C LYS A 17 4.80 -10.44 24.33
N HIS A 18 3.90 -11.15 23.68
CA HIS A 18 4.03 -12.58 23.44
C HIS A 18 4.41 -12.81 21.97
N HIS A 19 5.64 -13.28 21.74
CA HIS A 19 6.18 -13.53 20.41
C HIS A 19 6.14 -15.02 20.07
N VAL A 20 5.37 -15.40 19.07
CA VAL A 20 5.27 -16.78 18.59
C VAL A 20 6.47 -17.07 17.69
N HIS A 21 7.35 -17.97 18.11
CA HIS A 21 8.53 -18.38 17.34
C HIS A 21 8.24 -19.58 16.42
N GLN A 22 7.36 -20.47 16.85
CA GLN A 22 7.12 -21.74 16.21
C GLN A 22 5.69 -22.19 16.43
N ALA A 23 5.10 -22.79 15.40
CA ALA A 23 3.79 -23.44 15.47
C ALA A 23 3.91 -24.81 14.76
N GLU A 24 3.61 -25.89 15.47
CA GLU A 24 3.68 -27.26 14.99
C GLU A 24 2.34 -27.95 15.11
N TRP A 25 1.95 -28.65 14.06
CA TRP A 25 0.74 -29.47 14.05
C TRP A 25 1.07 -30.93 14.39
N SER A 26 0.31 -31.51 15.30
CA SER A 26 0.36 -32.95 15.61
C SER A 26 -0.94 -33.62 15.12
N SER A 27 -0.84 -34.47 14.10
CA SER A 27 -1.98 -35.24 13.60
C SER A 27 -2.41 -36.36 14.57
N SER A 28 -1.55 -36.81 15.44
CA SER A 28 -1.88 -37.81 16.46
C SER A 28 -2.67 -37.23 17.63
N GLU A 29 -2.38 -35.96 17.99
CA GLU A 29 -3.09 -35.23 19.06
C GLU A 29 -4.21 -34.37 18.53
N ASN A 30 -4.26 -34.09 17.22
CA ASN A 30 -5.14 -33.12 16.57
C ASN A 30 -5.03 -31.70 17.17
N LEU A 31 -3.80 -31.28 17.48
CA LEU A 31 -3.50 -30.02 18.15
C LEU A 31 -2.32 -29.29 17.50
N TRP A 32 -2.42 -27.98 17.51
CA TRP A 32 -1.31 -27.08 17.32
C TRP A 32 -0.57 -26.88 18.65
N THR A 33 0.75 -26.94 18.63
CA THR A 33 1.62 -26.53 19.73
C THR A 33 2.38 -25.28 19.30
N LEU A 34 2.21 -24.20 20.06
CA LEU A 34 2.84 -22.89 19.80
C LEU A 34 3.94 -22.67 20.85
N LYS A 35 5.16 -22.39 20.38
CA LYS A 35 6.27 -21.96 21.24
C LYS A 35 6.31 -20.44 21.25
N VAL A 36 6.07 -19.85 22.40
CA VAL A 36 5.85 -18.42 22.59
C VAL A 36 6.82 -17.86 23.62
N GLU A 37 7.55 -16.84 23.27
CA GLU A 37 8.41 -16.09 24.20
C GLU A 37 7.61 -14.93 24.82
N ASP A 38 7.56 -14.88 26.11
CA ASP A 38 7.07 -13.72 26.85
C ASP A 38 8.21 -12.70 26.98
N LYS A 39 8.12 -11.63 26.20
CA LYS A 39 9.13 -10.55 26.15
C LYS A 39 9.24 -9.77 27.46
N SER A 40 8.33 -9.93 28.40
CA SER A 40 8.40 -9.27 29.70
C SER A 40 9.27 -10.04 30.68
N SER A 41 9.24 -11.38 30.65
CA SER A 41 10.00 -12.26 31.55
C SER A 41 11.17 -12.97 30.86
N GLY A 42 11.19 -13.01 29.53
CA GLY A 42 12.14 -13.83 28.75
C GLY A 42 11.83 -15.33 28.75
N GLU A 43 10.74 -15.74 29.40
CA GLU A 43 10.36 -17.15 29.50
C GLU A 43 9.72 -17.65 28.20
N THR A 44 9.98 -18.90 27.88
CA THR A 44 9.30 -19.60 26.79
C THR A 44 8.13 -20.41 27.33
N LYS A 45 6.93 -20.16 26.81
CA LYS A 45 5.69 -20.85 27.17
C LYS A 45 5.18 -21.67 25.99
N LEU A 46 4.53 -22.80 26.28
CA LEU A 46 3.86 -23.63 25.27
C LEU A 46 2.34 -23.42 25.38
N PHE A 47 1.71 -23.17 24.25
CA PHE A 47 0.24 -23.11 24.13
C PHE A 47 -0.23 -24.19 23.17
N LYS A 48 -1.31 -24.86 23.51
CA LYS A 48 -1.96 -25.85 22.64
C LYS A 48 -3.34 -25.36 22.23
N SER A 49 -3.72 -25.56 20.96
CA SER A 49 -5.05 -25.26 20.45
C SER A 49 -5.44 -26.19 19.31
N SER A 50 -6.74 -26.46 19.16
CA SER A 50 -7.26 -27.26 18.05
C SER A 50 -7.35 -26.45 16.74
N PHE A 51 -7.32 -25.13 16.81
CA PHE A 51 -7.39 -24.25 15.66
C PHE A 51 -6.39 -23.09 15.79
N LEU A 52 -5.67 -22.79 14.72
CA LEU A 52 -4.74 -21.67 14.64
C LEU A 52 -5.13 -20.74 13.48
N TYR A 53 -5.42 -19.50 13.80
CA TYR A 53 -5.70 -18.46 12.80
C TYR A 53 -4.53 -17.48 12.69
N MET A 54 -3.81 -17.52 11.57
CA MET A 54 -2.59 -16.73 11.33
C MET A 54 -2.96 -15.33 10.80
N CYS A 55 -2.79 -14.31 11.63
CA CYS A 55 -3.09 -12.91 11.30
C CYS A 55 -1.86 -11.99 11.29
N ALA A 56 -0.64 -12.56 11.30
CA ALA A 56 0.60 -11.79 11.37
C ALA A 56 0.98 -11.05 10.09
N GLY A 57 0.26 -11.28 8.97
CA GLY A 57 0.64 -10.76 7.66
C GLY A 57 1.87 -11.46 7.09
N TYR A 58 2.45 -10.87 6.05
CA TYR A 58 3.62 -11.44 5.34
C TYR A 58 4.82 -10.47 5.27
N TYR A 59 4.68 -9.27 5.81
CA TYR A 59 5.80 -8.33 5.92
C TYR A 59 6.64 -8.59 7.17
N SER A 60 7.94 -8.36 7.06
CA SER A 60 8.84 -8.41 8.21
C SER A 60 8.60 -7.23 9.15
N TYR A 61 8.48 -7.50 10.45
CA TYR A 61 8.44 -6.47 11.48
C TYR A 61 9.83 -5.99 11.91
N LYS A 62 10.90 -6.64 11.40
CA LYS A 62 12.30 -6.25 11.73
C LYS A 62 12.83 -5.11 10.88
N GLY A 63 12.08 -4.70 9.88
CA GLY A 63 12.44 -3.63 8.95
C GLY A 63 12.03 -3.96 7.51
N GLY A 64 11.99 -2.92 6.67
CA GLY A 64 11.70 -3.03 5.26
C GLY A 64 12.85 -3.64 4.45
N HIS A 65 12.52 -4.27 3.34
CA HIS A 65 13.53 -4.72 2.40
C HIS A 65 14.17 -3.53 1.68
N LEU A 66 15.43 -3.28 1.95
CA LEU A 66 16.25 -2.28 1.27
C LEU A 66 17.17 -3.02 0.28
N PRO A 67 16.93 -2.89 -1.04
CA PRO A 67 17.84 -3.44 -2.04
C PRO A 67 19.24 -2.85 -1.91
N GLU A 68 20.24 -3.64 -2.25
CA GLU A 68 21.61 -3.15 -2.40
C GLU A 68 21.73 -2.36 -3.70
N PHE A 69 21.98 -1.07 -3.58
CA PHE A 69 22.27 -0.19 -4.71
C PHE A 69 23.74 0.19 -4.67
N LYS A 70 24.42 0.12 -5.82
CA LYS A 70 25.81 0.58 -5.95
C LYS A 70 25.91 2.05 -5.59
N GLY A 71 26.95 2.45 -4.87
CA GLY A 71 27.22 3.85 -4.52
C GLY A 71 26.27 4.44 -3.47
N ARG A 72 25.44 3.61 -2.82
CA ARG A 72 24.50 4.08 -1.80
C ARG A 72 25.21 4.78 -0.64
N GLU A 73 26.38 4.30 -0.27
CA GLU A 73 27.25 4.84 0.78
C GLU A 73 27.84 6.20 0.44
N GLU A 74 27.91 6.56 -0.85
CA GLU A 74 28.40 7.85 -1.32
C GLU A 74 27.34 8.96 -1.24
N PHE A 75 26.07 8.59 -1.18
CA PHE A 75 24.97 9.54 -1.19
C PHE A 75 24.94 10.40 0.06
N GLN A 76 25.00 11.71 -0.11
CA GLN A 76 25.07 12.68 0.99
C GLN A 76 23.69 13.08 1.55
N GLY A 77 22.62 12.72 0.87
CA GLY A 77 21.26 12.92 1.32
C GLY A 77 20.80 11.83 2.30
N LYS A 78 19.59 11.95 2.82
CA LYS A 78 19.01 10.96 3.71
C LYS A 78 18.22 9.92 2.91
N ILE A 79 18.45 8.64 3.20
CA ILE A 79 17.69 7.51 2.66
C ILE A 79 16.80 6.98 3.78
N ILE A 80 15.51 6.85 3.51
CA ILE A 80 14.49 6.42 4.48
C ILE A 80 13.66 5.32 3.86
N HIS A 81 13.45 4.24 4.60
CA HIS A 81 12.40 3.27 4.27
C HIS A 81 11.09 3.71 4.94
N PRO A 82 9.93 3.73 4.24
CA PRO A 82 8.67 4.22 4.81
C PRO A 82 8.19 3.49 6.06
N GLN A 83 8.62 2.25 6.26
CA GLN A 83 8.31 1.46 7.46
C GLN A 83 9.08 1.95 8.70
N GLU A 84 10.17 2.68 8.50
CA GLU A 84 11.07 3.22 9.53
C GLU A 84 11.14 4.75 9.42
N TRP A 85 9.98 5.38 9.28
CA TRP A 85 9.89 6.84 9.13
C TRP A 85 10.31 7.55 10.42
N PRO A 86 11.34 8.42 10.38
CA PRO A 86 11.73 9.19 11.56
C PRO A 86 10.70 10.28 11.87
N GLU A 87 10.26 10.39 13.13
CA GLU A 87 9.22 11.34 13.54
C GLU A 87 9.63 12.80 13.28
N ASP A 88 10.91 13.14 13.49
CA ASP A 88 11.43 14.51 13.39
C ASP A 88 12.02 14.84 12.00
N PHE A 89 11.78 14.02 10.99
CA PHE A 89 12.40 14.25 9.68
C PHE A 89 11.72 15.37 8.90
N ASN A 90 12.42 16.50 8.76
CA ASN A 90 11.98 17.62 7.93
C ASN A 90 12.50 17.51 6.51
N TYR A 91 11.58 17.41 5.54
CA TYR A 91 11.84 17.39 4.10
C TYR A 91 11.30 18.64 3.38
N GLU A 92 10.83 19.65 4.10
CA GLU A 92 10.31 20.90 3.54
C GLU A 92 11.35 21.58 2.64
N GLY A 93 10.91 22.00 1.45
CA GLY A 93 11.77 22.65 0.46
C GLY A 93 12.85 21.77 -0.16
N LYS A 94 12.90 20.47 0.13
CA LYS A 94 13.89 19.53 -0.44
C LYS A 94 13.40 18.90 -1.74
N ASN A 95 14.32 18.53 -2.62
CA ASN A 95 14.03 17.60 -3.71
C ASN A 95 14.01 16.18 -3.15
N VAL A 96 12.94 15.46 -3.44
CA VAL A 96 12.70 14.11 -2.91
C VAL A 96 12.57 13.13 -4.06
N VAL A 97 13.21 11.97 -3.94
CA VAL A 97 12.99 10.85 -4.86
C VAL A 97 12.31 9.71 -4.10
N VAL A 98 11.13 9.32 -4.54
CA VAL A 98 10.39 8.15 -4.03
C VAL A 98 10.60 6.99 -4.99
N ILE A 99 11.32 5.97 -4.54
CA ILE A 99 11.64 4.79 -5.37
C ILE A 99 10.51 3.76 -5.23
N GLY A 100 9.75 3.58 -6.28
CA GLY A 100 8.64 2.62 -6.38
C GLY A 100 7.39 3.22 -7.00
N SER A 101 6.45 2.35 -7.36
CA SER A 101 5.14 2.70 -7.94
C SER A 101 3.98 1.93 -7.32
N GLY A 102 4.20 1.33 -6.15
CA GLY A 102 3.16 0.62 -5.42
C GLY A 102 2.24 1.54 -4.61
N ALA A 103 1.31 0.95 -3.86
CA ALA A 103 0.35 1.69 -3.04
C ALA A 103 1.01 2.70 -2.10
N THR A 104 2.14 2.33 -1.48
CA THR A 104 2.90 3.23 -0.60
C THR A 104 3.39 4.47 -1.35
N ALA A 105 3.98 4.31 -2.54
CA ALA A 105 4.43 5.44 -3.36
C ALA A 105 3.25 6.29 -3.82
N ALA A 106 2.15 5.66 -4.27
CA ALA A 106 0.93 6.36 -4.69
C ALA A 106 0.34 7.26 -3.58
N THR A 107 0.53 6.89 -2.31
CA THR A 107 0.06 7.67 -1.16
C THR A 107 1.09 8.71 -0.69
N ILE A 108 2.38 8.33 -0.63
CA ILE A 108 3.44 9.20 -0.10
C ILE A 108 3.74 10.36 -1.05
N VAL A 109 3.77 10.10 -2.36
CA VAL A 109 4.18 11.10 -3.37
C VAL A 109 3.29 12.36 -3.33
N PRO A 110 1.96 12.27 -3.43
CA PRO A 110 1.11 13.46 -3.36
C PRO A 110 1.14 14.13 -1.98
N GLU A 111 1.31 13.37 -0.91
CA GLU A 111 1.39 13.95 0.43
C GLU A 111 2.71 14.71 0.63
N MET A 112 3.82 14.17 0.16
CA MET A 112 5.13 14.83 0.25
C MET A 112 5.21 16.07 -0.64
N SER A 113 4.55 16.08 -1.79
CA SER A 113 4.58 17.22 -2.71
C SER A 113 4.03 18.52 -2.10
N LYS A 114 3.17 18.42 -1.07
CA LYS A 114 2.63 19.58 -0.35
C LYS A 114 3.68 20.41 0.39
N LYS A 115 4.84 19.83 0.72
CA LYS A 115 5.91 20.48 1.51
C LYS A 115 7.28 20.41 0.84
N ALA A 116 7.54 19.41 0.03
CA ALA A 116 8.78 19.28 -0.72
C ALA A 116 8.88 20.37 -1.79
N LYS A 117 10.09 20.70 -2.21
CA LYS A 117 10.30 21.58 -3.37
C LYS A 117 9.86 20.91 -4.67
N HIS A 118 10.13 19.62 -4.79
CA HIS A 118 9.72 18.78 -5.92
C HIS A 118 9.86 17.31 -5.53
N VAL A 119 8.93 16.47 -5.99
CA VAL A 119 8.97 15.02 -5.76
C VAL A 119 9.11 14.28 -7.08
N VAL A 120 10.11 13.42 -7.18
CA VAL A 120 10.28 12.50 -8.31
C VAL A 120 9.83 11.11 -7.90
N MET A 121 8.80 10.57 -8.54
CA MET A 121 8.44 9.17 -8.42
C MET A 121 9.26 8.35 -9.41
N LEU A 122 10.29 7.67 -8.92
CA LEU A 122 11.15 6.80 -9.73
C LEU A 122 10.66 5.37 -9.69
N GLN A 123 10.23 4.85 -10.82
CA GLN A 123 9.70 3.49 -10.95
C GLN A 123 10.50 2.67 -11.99
N ARG A 124 10.70 1.39 -11.71
CA ARG A 124 11.30 0.47 -12.67
C ARG A 124 10.34 0.09 -13.80
N SER A 125 9.07 -0.05 -13.46
CA SER A 125 7.98 -0.39 -14.38
C SER A 125 6.68 0.25 -13.91
N PRO A 126 5.79 0.61 -14.84
CA PRO A 126 4.50 1.20 -14.50
C PRO A 126 3.58 0.24 -13.73
N THR A 127 2.60 0.83 -13.05
CA THR A 127 1.49 0.16 -12.38
C THR A 127 0.19 0.73 -12.91
N TYR A 128 -0.92 -0.04 -12.88
CA TYR A 128 -2.24 0.51 -13.17
C TYR A 128 -2.71 1.37 -12.01
N TYR A 129 -3.20 2.56 -12.34
CA TYR A 129 -3.83 3.48 -11.41
C TYR A 129 -5.30 3.66 -11.77
N ALA A 130 -6.15 3.72 -10.75
CA ALA A 130 -7.57 4.05 -10.90
C ALA A 130 -7.91 5.14 -9.89
N SER A 131 -8.45 6.26 -10.37
CA SER A 131 -8.96 7.30 -9.48
C SER A 131 -10.38 7.00 -9.04
N ALA A 132 -10.67 7.28 -7.79
CA ALA A 132 -12.02 7.23 -7.23
C ALA A 132 -12.16 8.24 -6.08
N PRO A 133 -13.38 8.75 -5.85
CA PRO A 133 -13.67 9.55 -4.65
C PRO A 133 -13.36 8.74 -3.37
N ASP A 134 -12.85 9.41 -2.36
CA ASP A 134 -12.62 8.84 -1.02
C ASP A 134 -13.91 8.65 -0.24
N GLU A 135 -14.94 9.45 -0.56
CA GLU A 135 -16.27 9.35 0.03
C GLU A 135 -17.31 8.80 -0.95
N ASP A 136 -18.20 7.97 -0.45
CA ASP A 136 -19.31 7.42 -1.24
C ASP A 136 -20.54 8.34 -1.16
N ALA A 137 -20.75 9.13 -2.21
CA ALA A 137 -21.86 10.11 -2.28
C ALA A 137 -23.24 9.44 -2.10
N ILE A 138 -23.43 8.18 -2.56
CA ILE A 138 -24.68 7.45 -2.39
C ILE A 138 -24.85 7.08 -0.91
N ALA A 139 -23.81 6.64 -0.24
CA ALA A 139 -23.83 6.35 1.18
C ALA A 139 -24.16 7.60 1.99
N LEU A 140 -23.53 8.73 1.68
CA LEU A 140 -23.79 10.01 2.34
C LEU A 140 -25.23 10.48 2.14
N PHE A 141 -25.78 10.35 0.94
CA PHE A 141 -27.15 10.71 0.63
C PHE A 141 -28.15 9.80 1.39
N LEU A 142 -27.97 8.49 1.34
CA LEU A 142 -28.87 7.53 1.98
C LEU A 142 -28.86 7.64 3.51
N ASN A 143 -27.71 7.95 4.12
CA ASN A 143 -27.59 8.13 5.57
C ASN A 143 -28.42 9.31 6.13
N ARG A 144 -28.93 10.20 5.26
CA ARG A 144 -29.86 11.27 5.68
C ARG A 144 -31.26 10.77 5.98
N PHE A 145 -31.66 9.62 5.42
CA PHE A 145 -33.03 9.11 5.46
C PHE A 145 -33.16 7.72 6.05
N LEU A 146 -32.06 6.94 6.07
CA LEU A 146 -32.07 5.54 6.46
C LEU A 146 -31.10 5.26 7.62
N PRO A 147 -31.39 4.26 8.45
CA PRO A 147 -30.47 3.85 9.53
C PRO A 147 -29.09 3.46 8.99
N ARG A 148 -28.03 3.94 9.62
CA ARG A 148 -26.64 3.74 9.20
C ARG A 148 -26.28 2.26 8.95
N ARG A 149 -26.75 1.34 9.79
CA ARG A 149 -26.51 -0.12 9.63
C ARG A 149 -27.11 -0.67 8.34
N PHE A 150 -28.30 -0.21 7.98
CA PHE A 150 -28.97 -0.63 6.73
C PHE A 150 -28.21 -0.08 5.50
N VAL A 151 -27.87 1.20 5.50
CA VAL A 151 -27.08 1.83 4.44
C VAL A 151 -25.75 1.11 4.28
N TYR A 152 -25.03 0.84 5.38
CA TYR A 152 -23.78 0.09 5.35
C TYR A 152 -23.94 -1.27 4.65
N SER A 153 -24.97 -2.05 5.00
CA SER A 153 -25.20 -3.37 4.40
C SER A 153 -25.48 -3.28 2.90
N LEU A 154 -26.29 -2.30 2.48
CA LEU A 154 -26.62 -2.06 1.08
C LEU A 154 -25.40 -1.66 0.26
N ILE A 155 -24.63 -0.67 0.74
CA ILE A 155 -23.43 -0.19 0.07
C ILE A 155 -22.36 -1.28 0.02
N ARG A 156 -22.18 -2.04 1.10
CA ARG A 156 -21.28 -3.19 1.13
C ARG A 156 -21.66 -4.23 0.07
N LEU A 157 -22.93 -4.61 -0.02
CA LEU A 157 -23.40 -5.56 -1.04
C LEU A 157 -23.13 -5.05 -2.45
N ARG A 158 -23.48 -3.78 -2.73
CA ARG A 158 -23.18 -3.13 -4.02
C ARG A 158 -21.70 -3.21 -4.35
N ASN A 159 -20.82 -2.83 -3.41
CA ASN A 159 -19.39 -2.80 -3.63
C ASN A 159 -18.79 -4.20 -3.84
N VAL A 160 -19.26 -5.21 -3.10
CA VAL A 160 -18.84 -6.60 -3.30
C VAL A 160 -19.24 -7.10 -4.69
N LEU A 161 -20.48 -6.88 -5.11
CA LEU A 161 -20.94 -7.29 -6.45
C LEU A 161 -20.20 -6.56 -7.56
N PHE A 162 -19.97 -5.25 -7.40
CA PHE A 162 -19.22 -4.45 -8.35
C PHE A 162 -17.76 -4.91 -8.49
N GLN A 163 -17.08 -5.16 -7.37
CA GLN A 163 -15.69 -5.66 -7.38
C GLN A 163 -15.59 -7.04 -8.03
N GLN A 164 -16.51 -7.95 -7.74
CA GLN A 164 -16.56 -9.26 -8.38
C GLN A 164 -16.81 -9.15 -9.88
N TRP A 165 -17.73 -8.27 -10.29
CA TRP A 165 -18.00 -8.02 -11.70
C TRP A 165 -16.79 -7.44 -12.41
N MET A 166 -16.14 -6.43 -11.84
CA MET A 166 -14.91 -5.82 -12.37
C MET A 166 -13.78 -6.84 -12.51
N TYR A 167 -13.57 -7.67 -11.47
CA TYR A 167 -12.56 -8.73 -11.51
C TYR A 167 -12.84 -9.73 -12.64
N LYS A 168 -14.07 -10.26 -12.73
CA LYS A 168 -14.46 -11.18 -13.81
C LYS A 168 -14.27 -10.54 -15.20
N ARG A 169 -14.62 -9.26 -15.32
CA ARG A 169 -14.44 -8.51 -16.57
C ARG A 169 -12.96 -8.34 -16.93
N ALA A 170 -12.13 -8.00 -15.98
CA ALA A 170 -10.69 -7.88 -16.16
C ALA A 170 -10.05 -9.21 -16.59
N ARG A 171 -10.52 -10.34 -16.04
CA ARG A 171 -10.02 -11.67 -16.40
C ARG A 171 -10.55 -12.16 -17.77
N SER A 172 -11.77 -11.81 -18.13
CA SER A 172 -12.40 -12.28 -19.39
C SER A 172 -12.12 -11.38 -20.59
N ARG A 173 -11.88 -10.09 -20.39
CA ARG A 173 -11.65 -9.08 -21.44
C ARG A 173 -10.56 -8.09 -21.00
N PRO A 174 -9.32 -8.57 -20.75
CA PRO A 174 -8.26 -7.76 -20.19
C PRO A 174 -7.93 -6.52 -21.01
N GLU A 175 -7.87 -6.64 -22.35
CA GLU A 175 -7.52 -5.52 -23.23
C GLU A 175 -8.52 -4.36 -23.12
N LYS A 176 -9.83 -4.66 -23.04
CA LYS A 176 -10.85 -3.61 -22.88
C LYS A 176 -10.78 -2.91 -21.53
N VAL A 177 -10.42 -3.64 -20.47
CA VAL A 177 -10.23 -3.04 -19.14
C VAL A 177 -8.94 -2.24 -19.09
N LYS A 178 -7.89 -2.72 -19.73
CA LYS A 178 -6.62 -1.99 -19.88
C LYS A 178 -6.85 -0.67 -20.61
N GLU A 179 -7.50 -0.69 -21.78
CA GLU A 179 -7.86 0.50 -22.55
C GLU A 179 -8.65 1.49 -21.69
N PHE A 180 -9.71 1.04 -21.04
CA PHE A 180 -10.52 1.86 -20.14
C PHE A 180 -9.69 2.53 -19.04
N LEU A 181 -8.78 1.79 -18.39
CA LEU A 181 -7.95 2.34 -17.31
C LEU A 181 -6.96 3.38 -17.86
N LEU A 182 -6.35 3.12 -19.02
CA LEU A 182 -5.39 4.04 -19.62
C LEU A 182 -6.06 5.30 -20.16
N ASP A 183 -7.26 5.19 -20.72
CA ASP A 183 -8.04 6.35 -21.16
C ASP A 183 -8.39 7.27 -19.98
N ARG A 184 -8.75 6.69 -18.82
CA ARG A 184 -8.97 7.49 -17.60
C ARG A 184 -7.72 8.22 -17.15
N VAL A 185 -6.56 7.57 -17.18
CA VAL A 185 -5.29 8.25 -16.87
C VAL A 185 -4.97 9.34 -17.89
N LYS A 186 -5.28 9.12 -19.17
CA LYS A 186 -5.09 10.11 -20.23
C LYS A 186 -6.02 11.32 -20.08
N GLU A 187 -7.26 11.11 -19.64
CA GLU A 187 -8.17 12.21 -19.29
C GLU A 187 -7.60 13.07 -18.14
N GLU A 188 -7.00 12.45 -17.13
CA GLU A 188 -6.35 13.14 -16.02
C GLU A 188 -5.05 13.86 -16.44
N LEU A 189 -4.28 13.26 -17.35
CA LEU A 189 -2.95 13.73 -17.77
C LEU A 189 -2.82 13.82 -19.31
N PRO A 190 -3.56 14.73 -19.98
CA PRO A 190 -3.67 14.74 -21.45
C PRO A 190 -2.33 14.98 -22.17
N ASN A 191 -1.38 15.66 -21.55
CA ASN A 191 -0.08 16.02 -22.12
C ASN A 191 1.08 15.16 -21.60
N TYR A 192 0.79 14.06 -20.91
CA TYR A 192 1.81 13.21 -20.31
C TYR A 192 2.12 11.98 -21.18
N ASN A 193 3.32 11.43 -21.06
CA ASN A 193 3.67 10.20 -21.78
C ASN A 193 3.10 8.96 -21.08
N ILE A 194 1.81 8.70 -21.31
CA ILE A 194 1.07 7.58 -20.71
C ILE A 194 1.69 6.24 -21.07
N GLN A 195 2.16 6.08 -22.32
CA GLN A 195 2.76 4.83 -22.78
C GLN A 195 3.99 4.46 -21.96
N LYS A 196 4.85 5.42 -21.66
CA LYS A 196 6.08 5.17 -20.90
C LYS A 196 5.83 5.00 -19.41
N HIS A 197 4.95 5.82 -18.81
CA HIS A 197 4.88 5.99 -17.36
C HIS A 197 3.67 5.31 -16.71
N PHE A 198 2.65 4.96 -17.49
CA PHE A 198 1.39 4.43 -16.95
C PHE A 198 0.89 3.16 -17.64
N THR A 199 1.65 2.61 -18.62
CA THR A 199 1.23 1.41 -19.34
C THR A 199 2.04 0.19 -18.88
N PRO A 200 1.49 -0.62 -17.95
CA PRO A 200 2.14 -1.85 -17.52
C PRO A 200 2.23 -2.90 -18.63
N SER A 201 3.22 -3.77 -18.54
CA SER A 201 3.39 -4.91 -19.46
C SER A 201 2.49 -6.10 -19.14
N TYR A 202 1.79 -6.08 -18.00
CA TYR A 202 0.87 -7.13 -17.54
C TYR A 202 -0.58 -6.68 -17.65
N ASN A 203 -1.51 -7.62 -17.58
CA ASN A 203 -2.93 -7.32 -17.64
C ASN A 203 -3.51 -6.87 -16.30
N PRO A 204 -4.62 -6.10 -16.28
CA PRO A 204 -5.29 -5.73 -15.05
C PRO A 204 -5.62 -6.95 -14.18
N TRP A 205 -5.33 -6.86 -12.87
CA TRP A 205 -5.48 -7.95 -11.88
C TRP A 205 -4.55 -9.17 -12.04
N GLU A 206 -3.57 -9.15 -12.93
CA GLU A 206 -2.44 -10.10 -12.87
C GLU A 206 -1.46 -9.70 -11.77
N GLN A 207 -1.33 -8.40 -11.57
CA GLN A 207 -0.69 -7.80 -10.42
C GLN A 207 -1.64 -6.77 -9.80
N ARG A 208 -1.20 -6.05 -8.77
CA ARG A 208 -2.02 -5.04 -8.10
C ARG A 208 -2.37 -3.86 -9.01
N MET A 209 -3.52 -3.27 -8.76
CA MET A 209 -3.90 -1.94 -9.19
C MET A 209 -3.84 -1.00 -7.98
N CYS A 210 -3.38 0.22 -8.18
CA CYS A 210 -3.35 1.24 -7.14
C CYS A 210 -4.57 2.16 -7.28
N LEU A 211 -5.28 2.37 -6.19
CA LEU A 211 -6.33 3.36 -6.11
C LEU A 211 -5.71 4.71 -5.72
N VAL A 212 -6.10 5.75 -6.44
CA VAL A 212 -5.69 7.14 -6.21
C VAL A 212 -6.93 7.91 -5.70
N PRO A 213 -7.00 8.21 -4.40
CA PRO A 213 -8.14 8.94 -3.85
C PRO A 213 -8.21 10.35 -4.43
N ASN A 214 -9.40 10.76 -4.87
CA ASN A 214 -9.66 12.12 -5.37
C ASN A 214 -8.68 12.61 -6.45
N SER A 215 -8.04 11.71 -7.20
CA SER A 215 -7.02 12.04 -8.21
C SER A 215 -5.79 12.78 -7.66
N ASP A 216 -5.47 12.69 -6.36
CA ASP A 216 -4.43 13.48 -5.69
C ASP A 216 -3.05 13.37 -6.35
N LEU A 217 -2.62 12.16 -6.72
CA LEU A 217 -1.37 11.94 -7.46
C LEU A 217 -1.39 12.64 -8.83
N PHE A 218 -2.50 12.55 -9.56
CA PHE A 218 -2.62 13.17 -10.88
C PHE A 218 -2.66 14.69 -10.77
N GLU A 219 -3.29 15.22 -9.73
CA GLU A 219 -3.30 16.65 -9.45
C GLU A 219 -1.90 17.18 -9.17
N ALA A 220 -1.14 16.51 -8.31
CA ALA A 220 0.24 16.88 -8.02
C ALA A 220 1.15 16.85 -9.27
N ILE A 221 0.91 15.92 -10.21
CA ILE A 221 1.61 15.88 -11.49
C ILE A 221 1.19 17.05 -12.39
N ARG A 222 -0.09 17.39 -12.46
CA ARG A 222 -0.59 18.55 -13.25
C ARG A 222 -0.03 19.88 -12.76
N GLN A 223 0.15 20.01 -11.44
CA GLN A 223 0.73 21.20 -10.79
C GLN A 223 2.24 21.30 -10.96
N ASN A 224 2.89 20.30 -11.57
CA ASN A 224 4.34 20.16 -11.69
C ASN A 224 5.10 20.03 -10.36
N ASP A 225 4.42 19.69 -9.27
CA ASP A 225 5.03 19.39 -7.98
C ASP A 225 5.62 17.98 -7.96
N VAL A 226 5.12 17.12 -8.86
CA VAL A 226 5.55 15.73 -9.03
C VAL A 226 5.93 15.46 -10.46
N SER A 227 7.02 14.72 -10.67
CA SER A 227 7.37 14.12 -11.95
C SER A 227 7.58 12.60 -11.81
N ILE A 228 7.28 11.86 -12.89
CA ILE A 228 7.48 10.42 -12.93
C ILE A 228 8.64 10.08 -13.86
N VAL A 229 9.55 9.29 -13.34
CA VAL A 229 10.67 8.73 -14.10
C VAL A 229 10.53 7.22 -14.13
N THR A 230 10.55 6.63 -15.33
CA THR A 230 10.47 5.18 -15.52
C THR A 230 11.78 4.72 -16.12
N ASP A 231 12.63 4.15 -15.27
CA ASP A 231 13.95 3.67 -15.64
C ASP A 231 14.56 2.77 -14.55
N HIS A 232 15.71 2.14 -14.87
CA HIS A 232 16.48 1.33 -13.95
C HIS A 232 17.55 2.17 -13.27
N ILE A 233 17.70 1.98 -11.96
CA ILE A 233 18.79 2.59 -11.19
C ILE A 233 20.10 1.90 -11.60
N GLU A 234 21.08 2.68 -12.04
CA GLU A 234 22.44 2.20 -12.28
C GLU A 234 23.25 2.25 -10.97
N LYS A 235 23.30 3.44 -10.35
CA LYS A 235 23.98 3.65 -9.06
C LYS A 235 23.47 4.90 -8.35
N PHE A 236 23.79 5.00 -7.08
CA PHE A 236 23.69 6.25 -6.33
C PHE A 236 24.98 7.07 -6.52
N THR A 237 24.85 8.37 -6.48
CA THR A 237 25.95 9.34 -6.52
C THR A 237 25.87 10.23 -5.28
N LYS A 238 26.84 11.10 -5.08
CA LYS A 238 26.82 12.05 -3.94
C LYS A 238 25.54 12.89 -3.86
N GLU A 239 24.96 13.25 -5.01
CA GLU A 239 23.87 14.22 -5.09
C GLU A 239 22.55 13.61 -5.57
N GLY A 240 22.52 12.35 -5.99
CA GLY A 240 21.31 11.77 -6.55
C GLY A 240 21.44 10.33 -7.02
N ILE A 241 20.66 9.99 -8.04
CA ILE A 241 20.55 8.65 -8.61
C ILE A 241 20.85 8.72 -10.10
N GLU A 242 21.82 7.95 -10.56
CA GLU A 242 22.12 7.75 -11.98
C GLU A 242 21.29 6.60 -12.52
N LEU A 243 20.68 6.83 -13.68
CA LEU A 243 19.82 5.87 -14.36
C LEU A 243 20.52 5.26 -15.56
N LYS A 244 20.04 4.13 -16.07
CA LYS A 244 20.60 3.43 -17.23
C LYS A 244 20.32 4.13 -18.54
#